data_5f314a7a178622148390feff7a864e39
#
_entry.id   5f314a7a178622148390feff7a864e39
#
_cell.length_a   1.000
_cell.length_b   1.000
_cell.length_c   1.000
_cell.angle_alpha   90.00
_cell.angle_beta   90.00
_cell.angle_gamma   90.00
#
_symmetry.space_group_name_H-M   'P 1'
#
loop_
_entity.id
_entity.type
_entity.pdbx_description
1 polymer ?
#
loop_
_entity_poly.entity_id
_entity_poly.type
_entity_poly.pdbx_seq_one_letter_code
_entity_poly.pdbx_strand_id
1 'polypeptide(L)'
;MNFRRCWLRLTARNSNFNGRPAAFKALWSHADDVTLSGGFGGTIERGWEQVGRRLDWVGAQFSKGTNTIERIAANTSGDLGYLVQIEHLRFQVAGQTKESTRTYRVTMLFRREPEGWRIIHRQADSNVTKQAPQ
;
A
#
# COMPACT_ATOMS: atom_id res chain seq x y z
N MET A 1 12.19 -13.32 6.17
CA MET A 1 12.52 -11.91 5.84
C MET A 1 12.34 -11.08 7.10
N ASN A 2 13.34 -10.27 7.48
CA ASN A 2 13.21 -9.39 8.63
C ASN A 2 12.33 -8.17 8.28
N PHE A 3 11.91 -7.42 9.30
CA PHE A 3 11.01 -6.29 9.12
C PHE A 3 11.60 -5.23 8.18
N ARG A 4 12.87 -4.87 8.36
CA ARG A 4 13.52 -3.87 7.52
C ARG A 4 13.52 -4.30 6.04
N ARG A 5 13.83 -5.54 5.75
CA ARG A 5 13.79 -6.06 4.38
C ARG A 5 12.38 -6.04 3.81
N CYS A 6 11.39 -6.35 4.63
CA CYS A 6 9.99 -6.32 4.20
C CYS A 6 9.59 -4.91 3.74
N TRP A 7 9.83 -3.89 4.56
CA TRP A 7 9.41 -2.55 4.16
C TRP A 7 10.33 -1.92 3.10
N LEU A 8 11.60 -2.33 2.99
CA LEU A 8 12.48 -1.88 1.90
C LEU A 8 11.99 -2.36 0.52
N ARG A 9 11.21 -3.43 0.47
CA ARG A 9 10.62 -3.91 -0.78
C ARG A 9 9.42 -3.07 -1.24
N LEU A 10 8.93 -2.17 -0.41
CA LEU A 10 7.85 -1.24 -0.77
C LEU A 10 8.42 -0.07 -1.57
N THR A 11 8.92 -0.37 -2.76
CA THR A 11 9.55 0.60 -3.67
C THR A 11 8.64 0.84 -4.88
N ALA A 12 9.03 1.79 -5.73
CA ALA A 12 8.34 2.03 -7.00
C ALA A 12 8.19 0.76 -7.83
N ARG A 13 9.21 -0.09 -7.86
CA ARG A 13 9.21 -1.34 -8.62
C ARG A 13 8.14 -2.32 -8.14
N ASN A 14 7.87 -2.33 -6.84
CA ASN A 14 6.89 -3.21 -6.20
C ASN A 14 5.58 -2.49 -5.88
N SER A 15 5.37 -1.29 -6.44
CA SER A 15 4.15 -0.55 -6.27
C SER A 15 3.00 -1.18 -7.05
N ASN A 16 1.81 -1.15 -6.47
CA ASN A 16 0.59 -1.61 -7.13
C ASN A 16 0.21 -0.74 -8.35
N PHE A 17 0.83 0.44 -8.50
CA PHE A 17 0.55 1.39 -9.57
C PHE A 17 1.39 1.17 -10.82
N ASN A 18 2.26 0.17 -10.84
CA ASN A 18 3.09 -0.12 -12.01
C ASN A 18 2.45 -1.11 -13.00
N GLY A 19 1.20 -1.52 -12.78
CA GLY A 19 0.51 -2.52 -13.59
C GLY A 19 0.89 -3.96 -13.26
N ARG A 20 1.64 -4.19 -12.17
CA ARG A 20 2.12 -5.52 -11.75
C ARG A 20 1.74 -5.79 -10.29
N PRO A 21 0.46 -6.07 -9.99
CA PRO A 21 0.01 -6.23 -8.61
C PRO A 21 0.63 -7.43 -7.90
N ALA A 22 1.13 -8.43 -8.63
CA ALA A 22 1.66 -9.66 -8.04
C ALA A 22 2.81 -9.39 -7.05
N ALA A 23 3.72 -8.48 -7.37
CA ALA A 23 4.86 -8.17 -6.50
C ALA A 23 4.40 -7.53 -5.19
N PHE A 24 3.44 -6.63 -5.24
CA PHE A 24 2.88 -6.00 -4.05
C PHE A 24 2.04 -6.97 -3.23
N LYS A 25 1.21 -7.78 -3.88
CA LYS A 25 0.40 -8.82 -3.23
C LYS A 25 1.26 -9.83 -2.46
N ALA A 26 2.46 -10.13 -2.97
CA ALA A 26 3.37 -11.06 -2.32
C ALA A 26 3.91 -10.54 -0.98
N LEU A 27 3.84 -9.24 -0.71
CA LEU A 27 4.25 -8.64 0.56
C LEU A 27 3.18 -8.74 1.65
N TRP A 28 1.97 -9.13 1.28
CA TRP A 28 0.83 -9.23 2.19
C TRP A 28 0.72 -10.61 2.82
N SER A 29 0.21 -10.65 4.05
CA SER A 29 -0.36 -11.86 4.61
C SER A 29 -1.60 -12.25 3.80
N HIS A 30 -1.76 -13.53 3.53
CA HIS A 30 -2.94 -14.04 2.83
C HIS A 30 -3.99 -14.62 3.82
N ALA A 31 -3.96 -14.14 5.06
CA ALA A 31 -4.91 -14.54 6.08
C ALA A 31 -6.28 -13.88 5.89
N ASP A 32 -7.26 -14.36 6.63
CA ASP A 32 -8.63 -13.83 6.55
C ASP A 32 -8.88 -12.59 7.43
N ASP A 33 -7.87 -12.14 8.16
CA ASP A 33 -7.95 -10.98 9.05
C ASP A 33 -7.25 -9.72 8.52
N VAL A 34 -6.67 -9.77 7.33
CA VAL A 34 -6.04 -8.58 6.73
C VAL A 34 -7.10 -7.56 6.34
N THR A 35 -6.72 -6.28 6.35
CA THR A 35 -7.64 -5.18 6.03
C THR A 35 -6.98 -4.15 5.14
N LEU A 36 -7.78 -3.49 4.30
CA LEU A 36 -7.31 -2.44 3.40
C LEU A 36 -8.33 -1.30 3.35
N SER A 37 -7.89 -0.12 3.76
CA SER A 37 -8.61 1.13 3.57
C SER A 37 -7.90 1.89 2.45
N GLY A 38 -8.39 1.72 1.22
CA GLY A 38 -7.70 2.20 0.02
C GLY A 38 -7.78 3.70 -0.19
N GLY A 39 -6.76 4.26 -0.83
CA GLY A 39 -6.65 5.71 -1.08
C GLY A 39 -7.69 6.28 -2.03
N PHE A 40 -8.41 5.44 -2.78
CA PHE A 40 -9.52 5.88 -3.62
C PHE A 40 -10.86 5.88 -2.88
N GLY A 41 -10.86 5.61 -1.58
CA GLY A 41 -12.08 5.58 -0.79
C GLY A 41 -12.88 4.28 -0.95
N GLY A 42 -14.16 4.35 -0.62
CA GLY A 42 -15.05 3.21 -0.67
C GLY A 42 -15.06 2.42 0.63
N THR A 43 -15.48 1.16 0.55
CA THR A 43 -15.53 0.28 1.71
C THR A 43 -14.14 -0.17 2.13
N ILE A 44 -14.01 -0.52 3.41
CA ILE A 44 -12.81 -1.17 3.92
C ILE A 44 -12.90 -2.65 3.55
N GLU A 45 -11.89 -3.16 2.86
CA GLU A 45 -11.81 -4.57 2.50
C GLU A 45 -11.30 -5.38 3.69
N ARG A 46 -11.87 -6.55 3.91
CA ARG A 46 -11.45 -7.47 4.97
C ARG A 46 -11.23 -8.87 4.41
N GLY A 47 -10.12 -9.49 4.84
CA GLY A 47 -9.73 -10.82 4.41
C GLY A 47 -9.01 -10.80 3.07
N TRP A 48 -8.16 -11.80 2.87
CA TRP A 48 -7.32 -11.82 1.68
C TRP A 48 -8.12 -11.85 0.38
N GLU A 49 -9.25 -12.54 0.36
CA GLU A 49 -10.08 -12.62 -0.85
C GLU A 49 -10.52 -11.23 -1.31
N GLN A 50 -11.02 -10.39 -0.39
CA GLN A 50 -11.44 -9.03 -0.72
C GLN A 50 -10.25 -8.11 -0.99
N VAL A 51 -9.24 -8.16 -0.13
CA VAL A 51 -8.05 -7.33 -0.28
C VAL A 51 -7.34 -7.62 -1.60
N GLY A 52 -7.15 -8.90 -1.92
CA GLY A 52 -6.50 -9.30 -3.17
C GLY A 52 -7.25 -8.82 -4.40
N ARG A 53 -8.58 -8.90 -4.39
CA ARG A 53 -9.41 -8.38 -5.50
C ARG A 53 -9.29 -6.86 -5.65
N ARG A 54 -9.25 -6.13 -4.54
CA ARG A 54 -9.06 -4.67 -4.58
C ARG A 54 -7.70 -4.30 -5.15
N LEU A 55 -6.65 -5.02 -4.76
CA LEU A 55 -5.31 -4.80 -5.30
C LEU A 55 -5.24 -5.12 -6.79
N ASP A 56 -5.91 -6.16 -7.23
CA ASP A 56 -6.01 -6.49 -8.66
C ASP A 56 -6.74 -5.40 -9.43
N TRP A 57 -7.83 -4.87 -8.86
CA TRP A 57 -8.57 -3.78 -9.48
C TRP A 57 -7.69 -2.54 -9.67
N VAL A 58 -6.95 -2.13 -8.63
CA VAL A 58 -6.03 -1.00 -8.73
C VAL A 58 -4.95 -1.28 -9.79
N GLY A 59 -4.35 -2.48 -9.76
CA GLY A 59 -3.32 -2.86 -10.73
C GLY A 59 -3.81 -2.83 -12.18
N ALA A 60 -5.10 -3.11 -12.41
CA ALA A 60 -5.69 -3.07 -13.74
C ALA A 60 -5.97 -1.63 -14.22
N GLN A 61 -6.17 -0.68 -13.29
CA GLN A 61 -6.48 0.71 -13.63
C GLN A 61 -5.24 1.53 -13.97
N PHE A 62 -4.07 1.15 -13.48
CA PHE A 62 -2.88 1.99 -13.51
C PHE A 62 -1.68 1.25 -14.07
N SER A 63 -0.81 2.01 -14.73
CA SER A 63 0.45 1.47 -15.28
C SER A 63 1.54 2.53 -15.19
N LYS A 64 2.79 2.10 -15.44
CA LYS A 64 3.97 2.97 -15.47
C LYS A 64 4.12 3.78 -14.17
N GLY A 65 3.70 3.20 -13.05
CA GLY A 65 3.74 3.87 -11.76
C GLY A 65 5.14 3.98 -11.21
N THR A 66 5.43 5.15 -10.65
CA THR A 66 6.60 5.39 -9.81
C THR A 66 6.13 5.90 -8.46
N ASN A 67 6.90 5.61 -7.42
CA ASN A 67 6.54 5.95 -6.05
C ASN A 67 7.77 6.48 -5.34
N THR A 68 7.73 7.77 -4.97
CA THR A 68 8.75 8.37 -4.12
C THR A 68 8.23 8.36 -2.69
N ILE A 69 8.97 7.73 -1.78
CA ILE A 69 8.55 7.53 -0.40
C ILE A 69 9.29 8.48 0.52
N GLU A 70 8.54 9.20 1.33
CA GLU A 70 9.03 9.96 2.46
C GLU A 70 8.69 9.19 3.74
N ARG A 71 9.67 8.49 4.30
CA ARG A 71 9.48 7.65 5.49
C ARG A 71 9.46 8.53 6.74
N ILE A 72 8.37 8.46 7.50
CA ILE A 72 8.21 9.20 8.75
C ILE A 72 8.64 8.35 9.93
N ALA A 73 8.16 7.11 10.00
CA ALA A 73 8.48 6.19 11.09
C ALA A 73 8.32 4.74 10.65
N ALA A 74 9.12 3.86 11.22
CA ALA A 74 8.96 2.42 11.08
C ALA A 74 9.55 1.74 12.31
N ASN A 75 8.81 0.85 12.95
CA ASN A 75 9.25 0.20 14.17
C ASN A 75 8.50 -1.10 14.40
N THR A 76 9.01 -1.91 15.31
CA THR A 76 8.40 -3.19 15.71
C THR A 76 8.25 -3.28 17.23
N SER A 77 7.25 -4.06 17.64
CA SER A 77 7.06 -4.47 19.03
C SER A 77 6.57 -5.92 19.02
N GLY A 78 7.43 -6.85 19.46
CA GLY A 78 7.12 -8.28 19.38
C GLY A 78 6.92 -8.73 17.93
N ASP A 79 5.79 -9.33 17.66
CA ASP A 79 5.46 -9.88 16.35
C ASP A 79 4.67 -8.89 15.46
N LEU A 80 4.52 -7.64 15.90
CA LEU A 80 3.86 -6.59 15.15
C LEU A 80 4.83 -5.48 14.80
N GLY A 81 4.59 -4.85 13.66
CA GLY A 81 5.34 -3.69 13.23
C GLY A 81 4.44 -2.67 12.59
N TYR A 82 4.90 -1.44 12.48
CA TYR A 82 4.16 -0.39 11.79
C TYR A 82 5.10 0.47 10.95
N LEU A 83 4.49 1.13 10.00
CA LEU A 83 5.15 2.02 9.06
C LEU A 83 4.22 3.21 8.82
N VAL A 84 4.78 4.42 8.91
CA VAL A 84 4.07 5.65 8.57
C VAL A 84 4.91 6.39 7.54
N GLN A 85 4.28 6.77 6.44
CA GLN A 85 5.01 7.41 5.35
C GLN A 85 4.10 8.27 4.49
N ILE A 86 4.72 9.14 3.68
CA ILE A 86 4.05 9.84 2.58
C ILE A 86 4.52 9.18 1.29
N GLU A 87 3.58 8.86 0.41
CA GLU A 87 3.85 8.29 -0.91
C GLU A 87 3.47 9.31 -1.98
N HIS A 88 4.43 9.65 -2.81
CA HIS A 88 4.22 10.52 -3.98
C HIS A 88 4.19 9.63 -5.22
N LEU A 89 3.02 9.50 -5.81
CA LEU A 89 2.76 8.57 -6.90
C LEU A 89 2.64 9.30 -8.22
N ARG A 90 3.23 8.73 -9.27
CA ARG A 90 3.00 9.09 -10.67
C ARG A 90 2.59 7.83 -11.42
N PHE A 91 1.58 7.94 -12.25
CA PHE A 91 1.05 6.77 -12.97
C PHE A 91 0.23 7.20 -14.17
N GLN A 92 -0.10 6.23 -15.04
CA GLN A 92 -1.05 6.42 -16.12
C GLN A 92 -2.32 5.63 -15.81
N VAL A 93 -3.47 6.28 -16.06
CA VAL A 93 -4.78 5.64 -15.96
C VAL A 93 -5.06 4.92 -17.27
N ALA A 94 -5.69 3.75 -17.19
CA ALA A 94 -6.04 2.96 -18.36
C ALA A 94 -6.84 3.79 -19.37
N GLY A 95 -6.44 3.75 -20.64
CA GLY A 95 -7.07 4.51 -21.72
C GLY A 95 -6.65 5.96 -21.80
N GLN A 96 -5.76 6.44 -20.95
CA GLN A 96 -5.26 7.81 -20.96
C GLN A 96 -3.77 7.82 -21.29
N THR A 97 -3.33 8.88 -21.99
CA THR A 97 -1.91 9.08 -22.31
C THR A 97 -1.23 10.03 -21.33
N LYS A 98 -2.01 10.83 -20.61
CA LYS A 98 -1.50 11.83 -19.67
C LYS A 98 -1.12 11.18 -18.34
N GLU A 99 0.03 11.58 -17.79
CA GLU A 99 0.46 11.18 -16.47
C GLU A 99 -0.40 11.84 -15.40
N SER A 100 -0.76 11.06 -14.37
CA SER A 100 -1.47 11.53 -13.18
C SER A 100 -0.57 11.42 -11.97
N THR A 101 -0.82 12.25 -10.96
CA THR A 101 -0.08 12.23 -9.69
C THR A 101 -1.04 12.15 -8.53
N ARG A 102 -0.61 11.49 -7.45
CA ARG A 102 -1.30 11.47 -6.16
C ARG A 102 -0.29 11.48 -5.04
N THR A 103 -0.69 12.09 -3.93
CA THR A 103 0.09 12.04 -2.69
C THR A 103 -0.79 11.43 -1.60
N TYR A 104 -0.29 10.38 -0.96
CA TYR A 104 -1.00 9.67 0.11
C TYR A 104 -0.27 9.81 1.43
N ARG A 105 -1.05 9.95 2.50
CA ARG A 105 -0.60 9.64 3.86
C ARG A 105 -0.90 8.16 4.08
N VAL A 106 0.09 7.41 4.51
CA VAL A 106 0.00 5.93 4.57
C VAL A 106 0.41 5.43 5.94
N THR A 107 -0.39 4.53 6.47
CA THR A 107 -0.04 3.69 7.61
C THR A 107 -0.17 2.24 7.20
N MET A 108 0.84 1.43 7.50
CA MET A 108 0.78 -0.02 7.33
C MET A 108 1.15 -0.71 8.61
N LEU A 109 0.45 -1.80 8.89
CA LEU A 109 0.77 -2.71 9.97
C LEU A 109 1.31 -4.01 9.39
N PHE A 110 2.28 -4.58 10.07
CA PHE A 110 2.95 -5.82 9.68
C PHE A 110 2.88 -6.82 10.81
N ARG A 111 2.85 -8.08 10.46
CA ARG A 111 2.92 -9.19 11.42
C ARG A 111 4.04 -10.13 10.99
N ARG A 112 4.79 -10.62 11.98
CA ARG A 112 5.75 -11.70 11.73
C ARG A 112 5.00 -13.03 11.65
N GLU A 113 5.12 -13.69 10.51
CA GLU A 113 4.53 -15.00 10.21
C GLU A 113 5.66 -16.01 9.99
N PRO A 114 5.37 -17.33 9.90
CA PRO A 114 6.42 -18.32 9.72
C PRO A 114 7.35 -18.05 8.53
N GLU A 115 6.80 -17.52 7.43
CA GLU A 115 7.58 -17.20 6.22
C GLU A 115 8.27 -15.83 6.28
N GLY A 116 8.04 -15.06 7.33
CA GLY A 116 8.61 -13.72 7.53
C GLY A 116 7.54 -12.65 7.75
N TRP A 117 7.98 -11.42 7.75
CA TRP A 117 7.08 -10.28 7.96
C TRP A 117 6.16 -10.08 6.77
N ARG A 118 4.88 -9.79 7.04
CA ARG A 118 3.84 -9.56 6.01
C ARG A 118 2.96 -8.37 6.40
N ILE A 119 2.47 -7.65 5.40
CA ILE A 119 1.49 -6.58 5.60
C ILE A 119 0.17 -7.22 6.02
N ILE A 120 -0.44 -6.70 7.10
CA ILE A 120 -1.76 -7.12 7.56
C ILE A 120 -2.79 -6.00 7.48
N HIS A 121 -2.34 -4.76 7.31
CA HIS A 121 -3.24 -3.62 7.16
C HIS A 121 -2.54 -2.51 6.40
N ARG A 122 -3.28 -1.86 5.51
CA ARG A 122 -2.87 -0.61 4.88
C ARG A 122 -4.04 0.37 4.94
N GLN A 123 -3.74 1.59 5.36
CA GLN A 123 -4.64 2.72 5.27
C GLN A 123 -3.92 3.83 4.51
N ALA A 124 -4.58 4.37 3.50
CA ALA A 124 -4.07 5.49 2.73
C ALA A 124 -5.17 6.52 2.53
N ASP A 125 -4.81 7.78 2.58
CA ASP A 125 -5.69 8.87 2.19
C ASP A 125 -4.90 9.94 1.42
N SER A 126 -5.61 10.73 0.63
CA SER A 126 -5.02 11.81 -0.16
C SER A 126 -5.20 13.19 0.49
N ASN A 127 -5.68 13.24 1.72
CA ASN A 127 -6.00 14.50 2.41
C ASN A 127 -4.77 15.05 3.13
N VAL A 128 -3.74 15.42 2.37
CA VAL A 128 -2.45 15.86 2.91
C VAL A 128 -2.42 17.33 3.32
N THR A 129 -3.41 18.12 2.92
CA THR A 129 -3.52 19.53 3.30
C THR A 129 -4.43 19.66 4.51
N LYS A 130 -3.96 20.40 5.51
CA LYS A 130 -4.76 20.62 6.71
C LYS A 130 -6.06 21.36 6.36
N GLN A 131 -7.17 20.80 6.81
CA GLN A 131 -8.51 21.36 6.57
C GLN A 131 -9.00 22.09 7.80
N ALA A 132 -9.81 23.15 7.60
CA ALA A 132 -10.48 23.81 8.70
C ALA A 132 -11.57 22.90 9.27
N PRO A 133 -11.80 22.92 10.59
CA PRO A 133 -12.95 22.22 11.18
C PRO A 133 -14.28 22.76 10.63
N GLN A 134 -15.22 21.86 10.47
CA GLN A 134 -16.57 22.20 10.02
C GLN A 134 -17.59 21.93 11.12
#